data_054a4fddffb375a931bb78d330acc449
#
_entry.id   054a4fddffb375a931bb78d330acc449
#
_cell.length_a   1.000
_cell.length_b   1.000
_cell.length_c   1.000
_cell.angle_alpha   90.00
_cell.angle_beta   90.00
_cell.angle_gamma   90.00
#
_symmetry.space_group_name_H-M   'P 1'
#
loop_
_entity.id
_entity.type
_entity.pdbx_description
1 polymer ?
#
loop_
_entity_poly.entity_id
_entity_poly.type
_entity_poly.pdbx_seq_one_letter_code
_entity_poly.pdbx_strand_id
1 'polypeptide(L)'
;MSPTWQMQATVDGETIRQWWEARPEANVILVTGRVFDVLDVPALAGATALAAMAAAGVETGPVAVQGTDRMLFFVATRGAPADEDEWWSCGLDSSPDMFMQGEVLRWHCRDSYVLAPPSRYGIGQDVRWVRQPQGQPLPDALRLLEFLVDACEEEGSQP
;
A
#
# COMPACT_ATOMS: atom_id res chain seq x y z
N MET A 1 -3.33 -19.58 -0.04
CA MET A 1 -3.68 -19.09 1.33
C MET A 1 -4.98 -19.75 1.79
N SER A 2 -5.16 -19.96 3.10
CA SER A 2 -6.45 -20.41 3.66
C SER A 2 -7.50 -19.31 3.46
N PRO A 3 -8.77 -19.62 3.16
CA PRO A 3 -9.83 -18.62 3.04
C PRO A 3 -10.10 -17.79 4.31
N THR A 4 -9.50 -18.17 5.43
CA THR A 4 -9.65 -17.50 6.75
C THR A 4 -8.37 -16.81 7.24
N TRP A 5 -7.40 -16.59 6.36
CA TRP A 5 -6.09 -16.03 6.75
C TRP A 5 -6.20 -14.62 7.39
N GLN A 6 -7.13 -13.78 6.92
CA GLN A 6 -7.35 -12.44 7.51
C GLN A 6 -7.85 -12.51 8.96
N MET A 7 -8.54 -13.60 9.33
CA MET A 7 -9.01 -13.81 10.72
C MET A 7 -7.87 -14.21 11.66
N GLN A 8 -6.74 -14.63 11.11
CA GLN A 8 -5.54 -14.98 11.89
C GLN A 8 -4.65 -13.75 12.16
N ALA A 9 -4.89 -12.63 11.46
CA ALA A 9 -4.14 -11.40 11.66
C ALA A 9 -4.28 -10.93 13.12
N THR A 10 -3.16 -10.61 13.74
CA THR A 10 -3.08 -10.20 15.14
C THR A 10 -2.12 -9.04 15.31
N VAL A 11 -2.32 -8.25 16.35
CA VAL A 11 -1.38 -7.25 16.87
C VAL A 11 -0.73 -7.69 18.18
N ASP A 12 -1.03 -8.91 18.64
CA ASP A 12 -0.42 -9.48 19.84
C ASP A 12 1.06 -9.80 19.60
N GLY A 13 1.93 -9.06 20.26
CA GLY A 13 3.38 -9.15 20.08
C GLY A 13 3.96 -10.51 20.46
N GLU A 14 3.35 -11.23 21.40
CA GLU A 14 3.82 -12.57 21.80
C GLU A 14 3.53 -13.58 20.69
N THR A 15 2.31 -13.59 20.16
CA THR A 15 1.92 -14.45 19.04
C THR A 15 2.77 -14.16 17.80
N ILE A 16 3.02 -12.88 17.50
CA ILE A 16 3.88 -12.45 16.39
C ILE A 16 5.30 -13.00 16.58
N ARG A 17 5.87 -12.86 17.76
CA ARG A 17 7.22 -13.35 18.05
C ARG A 17 7.32 -14.86 17.84
N GLN A 18 6.36 -15.63 18.36
CA GLN A 18 6.31 -17.09 18.19
C GLN A 18 6.24 -17.50 16.71
N TRP A 19 5.48 -16.79 15.88
CA TRP A 19 5.41 -17.09 14.45
C TRP A 19 6.75 -16.92 13.75
N TRP A 20 7.46 -15.82 14.03
CA TRP A 20 8.77 -15.57 13.40
C TRP A 20 9.92 -16.36 14.02
N GLU A 21 9.83 -16.75 15.27
CA GLU A 21 10.76 -17.75 15.86
C GLU A 21 10.61 -19.10 15.16
N ALA A 22 9.39 -19.52 14.87
CA ALA A 22 9.12 -20.78 14.17
C ALA A 22 9.47 -20.72 12.66
N ARG A 23 9.37 -19.53 12.05
CA ARG A 23 9.61 -19.31 10.60
C ARG A 23 10.27 -17.95 10.34
N PRO A 24 11.58 -17.83 10.61
CA PRO A 24 12.30 -16.54 10.49
C PRO A 24 12.27 -15.93 9.09
N GLU A 25 12.18 -16.78 8.06
CA GLU A 25 12.15 -16.36 6.64
C GLU A 25 10.74 -16.06 6.10
N ALA A 26 9.71 -16.12 6.96
CA ALA A 26 8.36 -15.83 6.51
C ALA A 26 8.16 -14.34 6.21
N ASN A 27 7.46 -14.03 5.13
CA ASN A 27 7.09 -12.67 4.80
C ASN A 27 6.08 -12.10 5.78
N VAL A 28 6.17 -10.79 6.01
CA VAL A 28 5.21 -10.03 6.81
C VAL A 28 4.07 -9.58 5.92
N ILE A 29 2.86 -10.07 6.19
CA ILE A 29 1.64 -9.69 5.50
C ILE A 29 0.84 -8.77 6.41
N LEU A 30 0.55 -7.56 5.93
CA LEU A 30 -0.30 -6.59 6.60
C LEU A 30 -1.69 -6.58 5.95
N VAL A 31 -2.73 -6.83 6.75
CA VAL A 31 -4.13 -6.78 6.30
C VAL A 31 -4.56 -5.32 6.20
N THR A 32 -5.09 -4.93 5.04
CA THR A 32 -5.61 -3.57 4.78
C THR A 32 -7.11 -3.47 5.03
N GLY A 33 -7.64 -2.25 5.07
CA GLY A 33 -9.06 -1.95 5.18
C GLY A 33 -9.66 -2.06 6.57
N ARG A 34 -8.83 -2.19 7.62
CA ARG A 34 -9.29 -2.23 9.02
C ARG A 34 -8.77 -1.06 9.84
N VAL A 35 -7.48 -0.80 9.74
CA VAL A 35 -6.77 0.26 10.48
C VAL A 35 -6.15 1.25 9.50
N PHE A 36 -5.70 0.77 8.35
CA PHE A 36 -5.09 1.54 7.30
C PHE A 36 -5.43 0.94 5.93
N ASP A 37 -5.31 1.75 4.90
CA ASP A 37 -5.31 1.37 3.51
C ASP A 37 -3.93 1.64 2.91
N VAL A 38 -3.71 1.17 1.69
CA VAL A 38 -2.45 1.40 0.96
C VAL A 38 -2.74 1.81 -0.48
N LEU A 39 -2.17 2.95 -0.88
CA LEU A 39 -2.12 3.36 -2.28
C LEU A 39 -0.81 2.83 -2.88
N ASP A 40 -0.91 2.04 -3.92
CA ASP A 40 0.17 1.32 -4.57
C ASP A 40 0.33 1.83 -6.00
N VAL A 41 1.49 2.39 -6.31
CA VAL A 41 1.79 3.03 -7.61
C VAL A 41 3.13 2.53 -8.17
N PRO A 42 3.40 2.73 -9.48
CA PRO A 42 4.72 2.52 -10.02
C PRO A 42 5.78 3.28 -9.22
N ALA A 43 6.95 2.70 -9.01
CA ALA A 43 7.97 3.26 -8.13
C ALA A 43 8.45 4.65 -8.59
N LEU A 44 8.54 4.89 -9.90
CA LEU A 44 8.95 6.16 -10.46
C LEU A 44 7.89 7.25 -10.21
N ALA A 45 6.62 6.97 -10.52
CA ALA A 45 5.51 7.88 -10.23
C ALA A 45 5.42 8.17 -8.72
N GLY A 46 5.58 7.15 -7.88
CA GLY A 46 5.60 7.30 -6.43
C GLY A 46 6.71 8.21 -5.94
N ALA A 47 7.91 8.12 -6.52
CA ALA A 47 9.04 9.00 -6.18
C ALA A 47 8.77 10.46 -6.60
N THR A 48 8.20 10.67 -7.79
CA THR A 48 7.78 11.99 -8.29
C THR A 48 6.71 12.59 -7.37
N ALA A 49 5.66 11.85 -7.06
CA ALA A 49 4.60 12.28 -6.15
C ALA A 49 5.14 12.62 -4.75
N LEU A 50 6.04 11.79 -4.21
CA LEU A 50 6.65 12.02 -2.91
C LEU A 50 7.45 13.34 -2.86
N ALA A 51 8.16 13.66 -3.93
CA ALA A 51 8.88 14.92 -4.06
C ALA A 51 7.91 16.12 -4.17
N ALA A 52 6.82 16.00 -4.95
CA ALA A 52 5.79 17.02 -5.09
C ALA A 52 5.06 17.28 -3.76
N MET A 53 4.68 16.23 -3.03
CA MET A 53 4.08 16.33 -1.69
C MET A 53 5.02 17.05 -0.71
N ALA A 54 6.31 16.72 -0.73
CA ALA A 54 7.31 17.39 0.11
C ALA A 54 7.43 18.87 -0.22
N ALA A 55 7.45 19.24 -1.51
CA ALA A 55 7.49 20.63 -1.96
C ALA A 55 6.23 21.41 -1.57
N ALA A 56 5.06 20.75 -1.57
CA ALA A 56 3.79 21.33 -1.17
C ALA A 56 3.56 21.34 0.36
N GLY A 57 4.51 20.82 1.16
CA GLY A 57 4.36 20.71 2.61
C GLY A 57 3.27 19.72 3.04
N VAL A 58 2.97 18.73 2.21
CA VAL A 58 2.01 17.66 2.51
C VAL A 58 2.73 16.55 3.26
N GLU A 59 2.25 16.28 4.47
CA GLU A 59 2.78 15.16 5.26
C GLU A 59 2.30 13.84 4.66
N THR A 60 3.23 12.92 4.49
CA THR A 60 2.96 11.55 4.11
C THR A 60 3.12 10.63 5.31
N GLY A 61 2.33 9.57 5.39
CA GLY A 61 2.51 8.49 6.34
C GLY A 61 3.76 7.63 6.02
N PRO A 62 3.81 6.41 6.53
CA PRO A 62 4.82 5.45 6.14
C PRO A 62 4.77 5.20 4.63
N VAL A 63 5.94 5.02 4.05
CA VAL A 63 6.09 4.69 2.63
C VAL A 63 7.09 3.55 2.49
N ALA A 64 6.72 2.51 1.75
CA ALA A 64 7.60 1.40 1.43
C ALA A 64 7.82 1.29 -0.08
N VAL A 65 8.90 0.65 -0.48
CA VAL A 65 9.15 0.27 -1.86
C VAL A 65 9.24 -1.24 -1.95
N GLN A 66 8.62 -1.82 -2.96
CA GLN A 66 8.63 -3.24 -3.25
C GLN A 66 9.48 -3.49 -4.50
N GLY A 67 10.68 -3.97 -4.30
CA GLY A 67 11.68 -4.11 -5.36
C GLY A 67 12.04 -2.75 -5.97
N THR A 68 11.99 -2.70 -7.30
CA THR A 68 12.17 -1.50 -8.13
C THR A 68 10.87 -1.03 -8.77
N ASP A 69 9.77 -1.76 -8.57
CA ASP A 69 8.61 -1.68 -9.44
C ASP A 69 7.47 -0.88 -8.80
N ARG A 70 7.28 -1.03 -7.48
CA ARG A 70 6.11 -0.47 -6.81
C ARG A 70 6.49 0.34 -5.56
N MET A 71 5.73 1.40 -5.30
CA MET A 71 5.82 2.20 -4.08
C MET A 71 4.46 2.23 -3.37
N LEU A 72 4.48 1.99 -2.07
CA LEU A 72 3.33 1.76 -1.21
C LEU A 72 3.19 2.92 -0.22
N PHE A 73 2.10 3.65 -0.29
CA PHE A 73 1.78 4.77 0.61
C PHE A 73 0.71 4.33 1.60
N PHE A 74 1.04 4.33 2.88
CA PHE A 74 0.10 3.96 3.95
C PHE A 74 -0.73 5.17 4.35
N VAL A 75 -2.05 5.00 4.32
CA VAL A 75 -3.05 6.06 4.55
C VAL A 75 -4.09 5.60 5.57
N ALA A 76 -4.82 6.54 6.15
CA ALA A 76 -5.94 6.21 7.03
C ALA A 76 -7.02 5.46 6.24
N THR A 77 -7.55 4.39 6.82
CA THR A 77 -8.71 3.72 6.22
C THR A 77 -9.94 4.61 6.25
N ARG A 78 -10.69 4.60 5.17
CA ARG A 78 -11.99 5.27 5.10
C ARG A 78 -13.14 4.37 5.59
N GLY A 79 -12.83 3.13 5.94
CA GLY A 79 -13.81 2.14 6.35
C GLY A 79 -14.57 1.52 5.16
N ALA A 80 -15.73 0.94 5.44
CA ALA A 80 -16.62 0.49 4.37
C ALA A 80 -17.21 1.71 3.67
N PRO A 81 -17.30 1.72 2.31
CA PRO A 81 -17.93 2.80 1.58
C PRO A 81 -19.34 3.07 2.10
N ALA A 82 -19.67 4.34 2.30
CA ALA A 82 -20.98 4.74 2.82
C ALA A 82 -22.06 4.72 1.72
N ASP A 83 -21.67 4.82 0.47
CA ASP A 83 -22.55 4.85 -0.71
C ASP A 83 -21.93 4.17 -1.94
N GLU A 84 -22.72 4.06 -3.00
CA GLU A 84 -22.30 3.39 -4.24
C GLU A 84 -21.18 4.14 -4.99
N ASP A 85 -21.07 5.46 -4.81
CA ASP A 85 -20.06 6.27 -5.48
C ASP A 85 -18.65 6.04 -4.90
N GLU A 86 -18.55 5.58 -3.65
CA GLU A 86 -17.28 5.20 -3.04
C GLU A 86 -16.82 3.77 -3.39
N TRP A 87 -17.72 2.94 -3.95
CA TRP A 87 -17.41 1.55 -4.32
C TRP A 87 -16.38 1.42 -5.44
N TRP A 88 -16.28 2.40 -6.32
CA TRP A 88 -15.32 2.38 -7.41
C TRP A 88 -13.87 2.33 -6.90
N SER A 89 -13.56 2.99 -5.79
CA SER A 89 -12.23 2.99 -5.19
C SER A 89 -11.83 1.61 -4.66
N CYS A 90 -12.79 0.86 -4.11
CA CYS A 90 -12.58 -0.53 -3.69
C CYS A 90 -12.64 -1.51 -4.86
N GLY A 91 -13.35 -1.18 -5.94
CA GLY A 91 -13.37 -1.92 -7.20
C GLY A 91 -12.00 -1.94 -7.89
N LEU A 92 -11.18 -0.92 -7.67
CA LEU A 92 -9.80 -0.86 -8.14
C LEU A 92 -8.92 -2.00 -7.61
N ASP A 93 -9.21 -2.53 -6.43
CA ASP A 93 -8.48 -3.65 -5.84
C ASP A 93 -9.04 -5.03 -6.22
N SER A 94 -10.33 -5.09 -6.56
CA SER A 94 -11.07 -6.35 -6.72
C SER A 94 -11.12 -6.89 -8.15
N SER A 95 -10.74 -6.13 -9.15
CA SER A 95 -10.84 -6.51 -10.56
C SER A 95 -9.55 -6.23 -11.32
N PRO A 96 -8.59 -7.17 -11.29
CA PRO A 96 -7.33 -7.03 -12.05
C PRO A 96 -7.55 -6.82 -13.54
N ASP A 97 -8.68 -7.31 -14.06
CA ASP A 97 -9.01 -7.24 -15.50
C ASP A 97 -9.47 -5.86 -15.98
N MET A 98 -9.85 -4.95 -15.08
CA MET A 98 -10.20 -3.56 -15.46
C MET A 98 -8.97 -2.72 -15.80
N PHE A 99 -7.78 -3.20 -15.50
CA PHE A 99 -6.50 -2.49 -15.68
C PHE A 99 -5.68 -2.99 -16.88
N MET A 100 -6.31 -3.51 -17.90
CA MET A 100 -5.65 -4.03 -19.10
C MET A 100 -4.89 -2.98 -19.93
N GLN A 101 -4.79 -1.72 -19.47
CA GLN A 101 -3.94 -0.71 -20.09
C GLN A 101 -3.20 0.14 -19.05
N GLY A 102 -2.11 -0.40 -18.53
CA GLY A 102 -1.19 0.32 -17.66
C GLY A 102 -1.55 0.17 -16.18
N GLU A 103 -0.74 -0.53 -15.49
CA GLU A 103 -0.78 -0.82 -14.05
C GLU A 103 -0.54 0.42 -13.19
N VAL A 104 -1.41 1.43 -13.27
CA VAL A 104 -1.03 2.73 -12.81
C VAL A 104 -1.17 2.86 -11.30
N LEU A 105 -2.36 2.77 -10.74
CA LEU A 105 -2.61 2.93 -9.32
C LEU A 105 -3.51 1.83 -8.80
N ARG A 106 -3.19 1.26 -7.63
CA ARG A 106 -4.02 0.29 -6.91
C ARG A 106 -4.31 0.81 -5.52
N TRP A 107 -5.53 0.58 -5.04
CA TRP A 107 -5.92 0.92 -3.68
C TRP A 107 -6.23 -0.37 -2.92
N HIS A 108 -5.31 -0.77 -2.06
CA HIS A 108 -5.51 -1.89 -1.16
C HIS A 108 -6.35 -1.45 0.03
N CYS A 109 -7.63 -1.73 -0.03
CA CYS A 109 -8.61 -1.42 1.00
C CYS A 109 -9.09 -2.69 1.71
N ARG A 110 -10.40 -2.85 1.92
CA ARG A 110 -10.99 -3.97 2.65
C ARG A 110 -10.69 -5.31 1.99
N ASP A 111 -10.35 -6.30 2.83
CA ASP A 111 -10.09 -7.70 2.46
C ASP A 111 -8.87 -7.91 1.56
N SER A 112 -8.00 -6.91 1.45
CA SER A 112 -6.73 -6.98 0.75
C SER A 112 -5.54 -7.03 1.72
N TYR A 113 -4.33 -7.09 1.18
CA TYR A 113 -3.10 -7.11 1.94
C TYR A 113 -1.93 -6.55 1.15
N VAL A 114 -0.89 -6.13 1.87
CA VAL A 114 0.40 -5.77 1.31
C VAL A 114 1.53 -6.49 2.05
N LEU A 115 2.68 -6.62 1.40
CA LEU A 115 3.89 -7.06 2.07
C LEU A 115 4.56 -5.88 2.78
N ALA A 116 5.06 -6.12 3.98
CA ALA A 116 5.84 -5.14 4.73
C ALA A 116 7.30 -5.56 4.88
N PRO A 117 8.23 -4.61 5.07
CA PRO A 117 9.61 -4.92 5.42
C PRO A 117 9.69 -5.79 6.69
N PRO A 118 10.59 -6.77 6.73
CA PRO A 118 11.67 -7.08 5.80
C PRO A 118 11.34 -8.16 4.76
N SER A 119 10.11 -8.22 4.28
CA SER A 119 9.67 -9.23 3.31
C SER A 119 10.47 -9.21 2.03
N ARG A 120 10.53 -10.35 1.37
CA ARG A 120 11.17 -10.55 0.06
C ARG A 120 10.16 -10.99 -0.98
N TYR A 121 10.20 -10.34 -2.12
CA TYR A 121 9.32 -10.63 -3.25
C TYR A 121 10.15 -11.05 -4.45
N GLY A 122 10.44 -12.36 -4.55
CA GLY A 122 11.31 -12.87 -5.62
C GLY A 122 12.80 -12.59 -5.40
N ILE A 123 13.60 -12.86 -6.43
CA ILE A 123 15.07 -12.69 -6.37
C ILE A 123 15.41 -11.19 -6.53
N GLY A 124 16.04 -10.60 -5.51
CA GLY A 124 16.47 -9.21 -5.54
C GLY A 124 15.36 -8.17 -5.34
N GLN A 125 14.16 -8.61 -4.99
CA GLN A 125 13.00 -7.72 -4.76
C GLN A 125 12.65 -7.68 -3.28
N ASP A 126 13.42 -6.95 -2.50
CA ASP A 126 13.15 -6.75 -1.09
C ASP A 126 12.10 -5.64 -0.89
N VAL A 127 11.25 -5.82 0.11
CA VAL A 127 10.39 -4.73 0.58
C VAL A 127 11.16 -3.90 1.61
N ARG A 128 11.25 -2.58 1.40
CA ARG A 128 12.03 -1.66 2.24
C ARG A 128 11.21 -0.42 2.59
N TRP A 129 11.42 0.11 3.80
CA TRP A 129 10.87 1.40 4.16
C TRP A 129 11.65 2.53 3.47
N VAL A 130 10.93 3.42 2.79
CA VAL A 130 11.40 4.75 2.37
C VAL A 130 11.15 5.73 3.53
N ARG A 131 9.99 5.64 4.15
CA ARG A 131 9.61 6.33 5.39
C ARG A 131 9.07 5.30 6.39
N GLN A 132 9.75 5.17 7.51
CA GLN A 132 9.34 4.22 8.54
C GLN A 132 8.11 4.71 9.31
N PRO A 133 7.24 3.80 9.81
CA PRO A 133 6.19 4.16 10.74
C PRO A 133 6.81 4.65 12.06
N GLN A 134 6.38 5.83 12.54
CA GLN A 134 6.87 6.47 13.76
C GLN A 134 5.75 6.74 14.76
N GLY A 135 4.57 6.13 14.57
CA GLY A 135 3.41 6.33 15.43
C GLY A 135 2.62 7.62 15.15
N GLN A 136 2.99 8.39 14.11
CA GLN A 136 2.23 9.54 13.67
C GLN A 136 0.87 9.11 13.08
N PRO A 137 -0.16 9.99 13.14
CA PRO A 137 -1.41 9.75 12.45
C PRO A 137 -1.18 9.49 10.95
N LEU A 138 -1.95 8.58 10.39
CA LEU A 138 -1.92 8.32 8.95
C LEU A 138 -2.63 9.47 8.20
N PRO A 139 -2.11 9.89 7.04
CA PRO A 139 -2.73 10.92 6.22
C PRO A 139 -4.04 10.43 5.61
N ASP A 140 -4.92 11.38 5.26
CA ASP A 140 -6.12 11.08 4.48
C ASP A 140 -5.74 10.60 3.07
N ALA A 141 -6.40 9.53 2.61
CA ALA A 141 -6.10 8.90 1.33
C ALA A 141 -6.34 9.85 0.14
N LEU A 142 -7.43 10.62 0.15
CA LEU A 142 -7.78 11.51 -0.96
C LEU A 142 -6.78 12.64 -1.13
N ARG A 143 -6.18 13.10 -0.03
CA ARG A 143 -5.17 14.15 -0.08
C ARG A 143 -3.88 13.70 -0.80
N LEU A 144 -3.54 12.42 -0.70
CA LEU A 144 -2.38 11.86 -1.39
C LEU A 144 -2.73 11.41 -2.80
N LEU A 145 -3.98 10.96 -3.00
CA LEU A 145 -4.44 10.39 -4.26
C LEU A 145 -4.26 11.35 -5.44
N GLU A 146 -4.56 12.64 -5.24
CA GLU A 146 -4.40 13.69 -6.27
C GLU A 146 -2.95 13.72 -6.78
N PHE A 147 -1.97 13.80 -5.90
CA PHE A 147 -0.55 13.81 -6.27
C PHE A 147 -0.09 12.51 -6.95
N LEU A 148 -0.65 11.38 -6.53
CA LEU A 148 -0.30 10.08 -7.09
C LEU A 148 -0.89 9.88 -8.48
N VAL A 149 -2.12 10.33 -8.71
CA VAL A 149 -2.76 10.28 -10.04
C VAL A 149 -1.99 11.17 -11.01
N ASP A 150 -1.72 12.42 -10.65
CA ASP A 150 -0.98 13.36 -11.50
C ASP A 150 0.39 12.79 -11.91
N ALA A 151 1.14 12.23 -10.96
CA ALA A 151 2.45 11.64 -11.24
C ALA A 151 2.36 10.40 -12.14
N CYS A 152 1.30 9.60 -12.00
CA CYS A 152 1.07 8.44 -12.86
C CYS A 152 0.70 8.85 -14.30
N GLU A 153 -0.08 9.90 -14.47
CA GLU A 153 -0.45 10.45 -15.79
C GLU A 153 0.77 11.03 -16.51
N GLU A 154 1.64 11.72 -15.78
CA GLU A 154 2.89 12.25 -16.31
C GLU A 154 3.82 11.13 -16.81
N GLU A 155 3.95 10.03 -16.06
CA GLU A 155 4.77 8.88 -16.46
C GLU A 155 4.21 8.18 -17.70
N GLY A 156 2.89 7.97 -17.75
CA GLY A 156 2.21 7.35 -18.90
C GLY A 156 2.22 8.20 -20.17
N SER A 157 2.54 9.50 -20.06
CA SER A 157 2.58 10.44 -21.17
C SER A 157 3.99 10.61 -21.78
N GLN A 158 5.00 9.96 -21.19
CA GLN A 158 6.36 9.98 -21.74
C GLN A 158 6.47 8.92 -22.85
N PRO A 159 6.87 9.33 -24.09
CA PRO A 159 6.96 8.43 -25.25
C PRO A 159 8.09 7.41 -25.16
#